data_942851fe9cd87fbd563c99baeb977f1b
#
_entry.id   942851fe9cd87fbd563c99baeb977f1b
#
_cell.length_a   1.000
_cell.length_b   1.000
_cell.length_c   1.000
_cell.angle_alpha   90.00
_cell.angle_beta   90.00
_cell.angle_gamma   90.00
#
_symmetry.space_group_name_H-M   'P 1'
#
loop_
_entity.id
_entity.type
_entity.pdbx_description
1 polymer ?
#
loop_
_entity_poly.entity_id
_entity_poly.type
_entity_poly.pdbx_seq_one_letter_code
_entity_poly.pdbx_strand_id
1 'polypeptide(L)'
;GGEDNYFTFVSKELPEFIQNTFPVSSKKEDTYICGLSMGGYGSLIHGLSHPENFGAIGSLSGAVSVGKEDEVEVYPLLKQEHLPPLYIACGKEDFLYEKNVELVNYLKEHHIEHTADFVEGYTHEWRFWDLEVEKFMDWLPRQDAYASKKRKV
;
A
#
# COMPACT_ATOMS: atom_id res chain seq x y z
N GLY A 1 -19.14 -10.14 -15.05
CA GLY A 1 -17.95 -10.62 -15.20
C GLY A 1 -17.02 -10.50 -14.06
N GLY A 2 -15.98 -10.53 -14.26
CA GLY A 2 -14.88 -10.51 -13.41
C GLY A 2 -14.96 -10.04 -12.02
N GLU A 3 -15.91 -10.12 -11.93
CA GLU A 3 -16.69 -9.70 -10.99
C GLU A 3 -16.35 -10.01 -9.60
N ASP A 4 -15.39 -10.81 -9.38
CA ASP A 4 -14.96 -11.26 -8.07
C ASP A 4 -13.60 -10.70 -7.63
N ASN A 5 -13.16 -9.60 -8.23
CA ASN A 5 -11.94 -8.92 -7.75
C ASN A 5 -12.23 -8.15 -6.46
N TYR A 6 -11.23 -7.99 -5.62
CA TYR A 6 -11.38 -7.30 -4.35
C TYR A 6 -10.29 -6.27 -4.15
N PHE A 7 -10.71 -5.08 -3.75
CA PHE A 7 -9.82 -4.03 -3.27
C PHE A 7 -10.20 -3.74 -1.82
N THR A 8 -9.24 -3.88 -0.92
CA THR A 8 -9.43 -3.54 0.49
C THR A 8 -8.65 -2.27 0.80
N PHE A 9 -9.38 -1.24 1.17
CA PHE A 9 -8.80 0.04 1.60
C PHE A 9 -8.96 0.15 3.10
N VAL A 10 -7.84 0.40 3.79
CA VAL A 10 -7.79 0.45 5.24
C VAL A 10 -7.35 1.83 5.70
N SER A 11 -8.15 2.47 6.54
CA SER A 11 -7.83 3.77 7.12
C SER A 11 -8.03 3.74 8.63
N LYS A 12 -7.11 4.38 9.36
CA LYS A 12 -7.18 4.47 10.81
C LYS A 12 -7.08 5.93 11.28
N GLU A 13 -7.53 6.85 10.44
CA GLU A 13 -7.52 8.28 10.75
C GLU A 13 -8.60 8.70 11.75
N LEU A 14 -9.68 7.92 11.84
CA LEU A 14 -10.77 8.17 12.76
C LEU A 14 -10.58 7.32 14.02
N PRO A 15 -11.33 7.61 15.11
CA PRO A 15 -11.22 6.81 16.33
C PRO A 15 -11.46 5.32 16.08
N GLU A 16 -12.22 5.00 15.05
CA GLU A 16 -12.48 3.63 14.66
C GLU A 16 -11.67 3.27 13.42
N PHE A 17 -11.29 1.99 13.33
CA PHE A 17 -10.63 1.45 12.16
C PHE A 17 -11.65 1.32 11.04
N ILE A 18 -11.41 2.02 9.92
CA ILE A 18 -12.28 1.99 8.76
C ILE A 18 -11.68 1.08 7.70
N GLN A 19 -12.46 0.11 7.26
CA GLN A 19 -12.08 -0.79 6.19
C GLN A 19 -13.16 -0.80 5.12
N ASN A 20 -12.77 -0.47 3.88
CA ASN A 20 -13.66 -0.53 2.72
C ASN A 20 -13.19 -1.64 1.79
N THR A 21 -14.09 -2.54 1.42
CA THR A 21 -13.79 -3.62 0.51
C THR A 21 -14.72 -3.54 -0.69
N PHE A 22 -14.13 -3.50 -1.87
CA PHE A 22 -14.87 -3.44 -3.13
C PHE A 22 -14.64 -4.74 -3.89
N PRO A 23 -15.69 -5.52 -4.20
CA PRO A 23 -15.52 -6.78 -4.91
C PRO A 23 -15.04 -6.55 -6.35
N VAL A 24 -13.90 -7.11 -6.69
CA VAL A 24 -13.33 -7.05 -8.03
C VAL A 24 -13.02 -8.45 -8.56
N SER A 25 -12.39 -9.33 -7.75
CA SER A 25 -12.08 -10.72 -8.14
C SER A 25 -11.79 -11.56 -6.91
N SER A 26 -11.99 -12.88 -7.00
CA SER A 26 -11.60 -13.81 -5.95
C SER A 26 -10.16 -14.30 -6.10
N LYS A 27 -9.49 -13.98 -7.20
CA LYS A 27 -8.12 -14.42 -7.43
C LYS A 27 -7.14 -13.57 -6.65
N LYS A 28 -6.07 -14.20 -6.17
CA LYS A 28 -4.98 -13.52 -5.45
C LYS A 28 -4.45 -12.31 -6.22
N GLU A 29 -4.14 -12.49 -7.48
CA GLU A 29 -3.55 -11.46 -8.33
C GLU A 29 -4.46 -10.26 -8.57
N ASP A 30 -5.75 -10.41 -8.28
CA ASP A 30 -6.76 -9.36 -8.41
C ASP A 30 -7.27 -8.88 -7.05
N THR A 31 -6.60 -9.28 -5.96
CA THR A 31 -6.95 -8.86 -4.61
C THR A 31 -5.85 -7.96 -4.08
N TYR A 32 -6.21 -6.75 -3.67
CA TYR A 32 -5.26 -5.72 -3.30
C TYR A 32 -5.58 -5.14 -1.93
N ILE A 33 -4.55 -4.69 -1.21
CA ILE A 33 -4.73 -4.03 0.07
C ILE A 33 -3.94 -2.72 0.07
N CYS A 34 -4.57 -1.65 0.55
CA CYS A 34 -3.94 -0.34 0.66
C CYS A 34 -4.46 0.37 1.91
N GLY A 35 -3.61 1.10 2.57
CA GLY A 35 -3.99 1.84 3.76
C GLY A 35 -3.26 3.16 3.91
N LEU A 36 -3.81 4.03 4.75
CA LEU A 36 -3.32 5.37 5.05
C LEU A 36 -2.77 5.41 6.47
N SER A 37 -1.65 6.09 6.68
CA SER A 37 -1.14 6.36 8.03
C SER A 37 -0.96 5.07 8.83
N MET A 38 -1.62 4.91 9.97
CA MET A 38 -1.61 3.64 10.72
C MET A 38 -2.21 2.51 9.90
N GLY A 39 -3.16 2.82 9.00
CA GLY A 39 -3.68 1.85 8.03
C GLY A 39 -2.64 1.41 7.00
N GLY A 40 -1.68 2.27 6.68
CA GLY A 40 -0.54 1.92 5.83
C GLY A 40 0.34 0.87 6.50
N TYR A 41 0.65 1.08 7.77
CA TYR A 41 1.33 0.07 8.58
C TYR A 41 0.51 -1.23 8.61
N GLY A 42 -0.81 -1.12 8.88
CA GLY A 42 -1.69 -2.29 8.91
C GLY A 42 -1.74 -3.04 7.59
N SER A 43 -1.75 -2.32 6.45
CA SER A 43 -1.72 -2.95 5.12
C SER A 43 -0.44 -3.73 4.90
N LEU A 44 0.69 -3.16 5.28
CA LEU A 44 1.98 -3.84 5.15
C LEU A 44 2.01 -5.08 6.03
N ILE A 45 1.64 -4.95 7.31
CA ILE A 45 1.66 -6.09 8.22
C ILE A 45 0.72 -7.20 7.73
N HIS A 46 -0.53 -6.85 7.40
CA HIS A 46 -1.51 -7.84 6.97
C HIS A 46 -1.13 -8.44 5.61
N GLY A 47 -0.77 -7.61 4.66
CA GLY A 47 -0.42 -8.07 3.31
C GLY A 47 0.84 -8.91 3.29
N LEU A 48 1.87 -8.53 4.05
CA LEU A 48 3.12 -9.28 4.13
C LEU A 48 3.01 -10.53 5.00
N SER A 49 2.06 -10.57 5.94
CA SER A 49 1.80 -11.76 6.73
C SER A 49 1.01 -12.82 5.94
N HIS A 50 0.29 -12.39 4.91
CA HIS A 50 -0.53 -13.26 4.07
C HIS A 50 -0.28 -12.97 2.59
N PRO A 51 0.99 -13.03 2.13
CA PRO A 51 1.32 -12.61 0.76
C PRO A 51 0.63 -13.46 -0.31
N GLU A 52 0.26 -14.67 0.03
CA GLU A 52 -0.47 -15.58 -0.86
C GLU A 52 -1.88 -15.09 -1.18
N ASN A 53 -2.40 -14.11 -0.44
CA ASN A 53 -3.76 -13.60 -0.62
C ASN A 53 -3.84 -12.30 -1.42
N PHE A 54 -2.69 -11.67 -1.73
CA PHE A 54 -2.69 -10.34 -2.34
C PHE A 54 -1.83 -10.27 -3.58
N GLY A 55 -2.33 -9.57 -4.59
CA GLY A 55 -1.59 -9.25 -5.82
C GLY A 55 -0.81 -7.95 -5.73
N ALA A 56 -1.10 -7.10 -4.74
CA ALA A 56 -0.36 -5.86 -4.50
C ALA A 56 -0.69 -5.31 -3.11
N ILE A 57 0.26 -4.56 -2.56
CA ILE A 57 0.13 -3.94 -1.23
C ILE A 57 0.53 -2.47 -1.35
N GLY A 58 -0.30 -1.56 -0.82
CA GLY A 58 -0.01 -0.14 -0.81
C GLY A 58 0.03 0.45 0.59
N SER A 59 0.98 1.34 0.83
CA SER A 59 1.09 2.11 2.06
C SER A 59 1.23 3.58 1.72
N LEU A 60 0.25 4.37 2.12
CA LEU A 60 0.21 5.81 1.85
C LEU A 60 0.46 6.55 3.17
N SER A 61 1.57 7.26 3.26
CA SER A 61 2.01 7.92 4.49
C SER A 61 2.04 6.95 5.68
N GLY A 62 2.55 5.74 5.44
CA GLY A 62 2.49 4.66 6.42
C GLY A 62 3.37 4.90 7.64
N ALA A 63 2.84 4.55 8.82
CA ALA A 63 3.58 4.61 10.07
C ALA A 63 4.42 3.33 10.23
N VAL A 64 5.40 3.15 9.33
CA VAL A 64 6.12 1.89 9.14
C VAL A 64 7.09 1.51 10.27
N SER A 65 7.31 2.42 11.20
CA SER A 65 8.15 2.17 12.37
C SER A 65 7.63 3.00 13.54
N VAL A 66 6.69 2.46 14.29
CA VAL A 66 6.04 3.22 15.36
C VAL A 66 6.71 3.04 16.72
N GLY A 67 7.62 2.10 16.84
CA GLY A 67 8.48 1.98 18.01
C GLY A 67 7.82 1.56 19.31
N LYS A 68 6.71 0.87 19.23
CA LYS A 68 6.10 0.24 20.42
C LYS A 68 6.59 -1.20 20.52
N GLU A 69 6.98 -1.58 21.72
CA GLU A 69 7.56 -2.91 21.97
C GLU A 69 6.68 -4.08 21.55
N ASP A 70 5.36 -3.85 21.49
CA ASP A 70 4.38 -4.89 21.16
C ASP A 70 3.94 -4.90 19.68
N GLU A 71 4.52 -4.04 18.83
CA GLU A 71 4.13 -3.98 17.42
C GLU A 71 4.96 -4.92 16.56
N VAL A 72 4.29 -5.57 15.62
CA VAL A 72 4.96 -6.44 14.63
C VAL A 72 5.77 -5.54 13.67
N GLU A 73 7.03 -5.86 13.48
CA GLU A 73 7.87 -5.08 12.60
C GLU A 73 7.70 -5.48 11.14
N VAL A 74 7.75 -4.49 10.24
CA VAL A 74 7.63 -4.70 8.81
C VAL A 74 8.84 -5.45 8.25
N TYR A 75 10.05 -5.07 8.68
CA TYR A 75 11.29 -5.55 8.08
C TYR A 75 11.47 -7.07 8.11
N PRO A 76 11.20 -7.77 9.23
CA PRO A 76 11.30 -9.23 9.21
C PRO A 76 10.38 -9.90 8.21
N LEU A 77 9.20 -9.31 7.95
CA LEU A 77 8.25 -9.85 6.99
C LEU A 77 8.72 -9.70 5.54
N LEU A 78 9.65 -8.78 5.28
CA LEU A 78 10.21 -8.56 3.94
C LEU A 78 11.27 -9.60 3.56
N LYS A 79 11.64 -10.50 4.46
CA LYS A 79 12.63 -11.54 4.19
C LYS A 79 12.08 -12.77 3.43
N GLN A 80 10.80 -12.76 3.13
CA GLN A 80 10.16 -13.83 2.38
C GLN A 80 10.56 -13.77 0.89
N GLU A 81 10.57 -14.93 0.21
CA GLU A 81 11.01 -15.02 -1.18
C GLU A 81 9.99 -14.51 -2.20
N HIS A 82 8.70 -14.72 -1.94
CA HIS A 82 7.64 -14.39 -2.89
C HIS A 82 6.70 -13.35 -2.31
N LEU A 83 7.01 -12.09 -2.57
CA LEU A 83 6.21 -10.98 -2.09
C LEU A 83 5.43 -10.33 -3.23
N PRO A 84 4.19 -9.86 -2.96
CA PRO A 84 3.48 -9.05 -3.95
C PRO A 84 4.22 -7.74 -4.18
N PRO A 85 4.01 -7.07 -5.33
CA PRO A 85 4.58 -5.75 -5.54
C PRO A 85 4.05 -4.76 -4.52
N LEU A 86 4.93 -3.86 -4.08
CA LEU A 86 4.63 -2.88 -3.04
C LEU A 86 4.55 -1.48 -3.65
N TYR A 87 3.60 -0.68 -3.17
CA TYR A 87 3.48 0.73 -3.51
C TYR A 87 3.63 1.54 -2.23
N ILE A 88 4.68 2.36 -2.17
CA ILE A 88 5.02 3.15 -0.99
C ILE A 88 4.97 4.62 -1.37
N ALA A 89 4.06 5.37 -0.77
CA ALA A 89 3.93 6.79 -1.05
C ALA A 89 3.95 7.61 0.24
N CYS A 90 4.53 8.80 0.17
CA CYS A 90 4.57 9.72 1.29
C CYS A 90 4.84 11.13 0.79
N GLY A 91 4.23 12.13 1.44
CA GLY A 91 4.57 13.51 1.19
C GLY A 91 5.94 13.81 1.75
N LYS A 92 6.74 14.61 1.05
CA LYS A 92 8.09 14.95 1.52
C LYS A 92 8.10 15.85 2.74
N GLU A 93 6.96 16.48 3.05
CA GLU A 93 6.81 17.33 4.23
C GLU A 93 6.07 16.65 5.37
N ASP A 94 5.78 15.34 5.22
CA ASP A 94 5.16 14.51 6.23
C ASP A 94 6.20 14.13 7.31
N PHE A 95 5.78 14.11 8.57
CA PHE A 95 6.66 13.72 9.66
C PHE A 95 7.13 12.26 9.56
N LEU A 96 6.45 11.44 8.78
CA LEU A 96 6.81 10.04 8.53
C LEU A 96 7.68 9.85 7.28
N TYR A 97 8.04 10.94 6.60
CA TYR A 97 8.76 10.85 5.34
C TYR A 97 10.08 10.07 5.46
N GLU A 98 10.90 10.41 6.45
CA GLU A 98 12.19 9.76 6.63
C GLU A 98 12.07 8.26 6.89
N LYS A 99 11.05 7.85 7.63
CA LYS A 99 10.79 6.43 7.89
C LYS A 99 10.40 5.68 6.63
N ASN A 100 9.65 6.33 5.75
CA ASN A 100 9.30 5.75 4.46
C ASN A 100 10.50 5.71 3.49
N VAL A 101 11.39 6.70 3.56
CA VAL A 101 12.65 6.67 2.81
C VAL A 101 13.51 5.49 3.25
N GLU A 102 13.64 5.28 4.57
CA GLU A 102 14.37 4.13 5.11
C GLU A 102 13.80 2.81 4.57
N LEU A 103 12.48 2.68 4.57
CA LEU A 103 11.82 1.49 4.04
C LEU A 103 12.15 1.28 2.55
N VAL A 104 12.04 2.33 1.75
CA VAL A 104 12.31 2.23 0.30
C VAL A 104 13.79 1.89 0.06
N ASN A 105 14.70 2.47 0.83
CA ASN A 105 16.11 2.13 0.73
C ASN A 105 16.36 0.65 1.03
N TYR A 106 15.70 0.11 2.04
CA TYR A 106 15.77 -1.31 2.36
C TYR A 106 15.28 -2.17 1.19
N LEU A 107 14.13 -1.77 0.60
CA LEU A 107 13.57 -2.51 -0.54
C LEU A 107 14.53 -2.52 -1.73
N LYS A 108 15.19 -1.40 -2.00
CA LYS A 108 16.19 -1.29 -3.07
C LYS A 108 17.40 -2.18 -2.80
N GLU A 109 17.92 -2.13 -1.58
CA GLU A 109 19.10 -2.91 -1.20
C GLU A 109 18.86 -4.41 -1.30
N HIS A 110 17.65 -4.85 -1.00
CA HIS A 110 17.29 -6.27 -1.02
C HIS A 110 16.59 -6.71 -2.31
N HIS A 111 16.59 -5.85 -3.34
CA HIS A 111 16.01 -6.14 -4.65
C HIS A 111 14.54 -6.60 -4.59
N ILE A 112 13.76 -5.97 -3.69
CA ILE A 112 12.34 -6.26 -3.54
C ILE A 112 11.55 -5.37 -4.49
N GLU A 113 10.67 -5.97 -5.30
CA GLU A 113 9.86 -5.24 -6.28
C GLU A 113 8.96 -4.22 -5.57
N HIS A 114 9.09 -2.96 -5.97
CA HIS A 114 8.30 -1.88 -5.38
C HIS A 114 8.23 -0.68 -6.32
N THR A 115 7.27 0.18 -6.04
CA THR A 115 7.16 1.52 -6.63
C THR A 115 7.10 2.51 -5.48
N ALA A 116 7.90 3.56 -5.55
CA ALA A 116 7.90 4.61 -4.55
C ALA A 116 7.44 5.93 -5.18
N ASP A 117 6.57 6.65 -4.48
CA ASP A 117 6.12 7.97 -4.92
C ASP A 117 6.20 8.95 -3.75
N PHE A 118 7.27 9.73 -3.73
CA PHE A 118 7.49 10.77 -2.73
C PHE A 118 7.24 12.13 -3.36
N VAL A 119 6.22 12.85 -2.87
CA VAL A 119 5.70 14.05 -3.54
C VAL A 119 5.97 15.29 -2.71
N GLU A 120 6.57 16.31 -3.35
CA GLU A 120 6.83 17.60 -2.70
C GLU A 120 5.51 18.35 -2.45
N GLY A 121 5.51 19.18 -1.40
CA GLY A 121 4.37 20.03 -1.11
C GLY A 121 3.25 19.37 -0.34
N TYR A 122 3.47 18.17 0.18
CA TYR A 122 2.44 17.45 0.92
C TYR A 122 2.93 17.05 2.30
N THR A 123 2.07 17.29 3.29
CA THR A 123 2.24 16.82 4.66
C THR A 123 1.41 15.55 4.88
N HIS A 124 1.15 15.21 6.13
CA HIS A 124 0.28 14.09 6.52
C HIS A 124 -1.18 14.56 6.43
N GLU A 125 -1.80 14.47 5.26
CA GLU A 125 -3.06 15.15 4.98
C GLU A 125 -3.93 14.42 3.96
N TRP A 126 -5.25 14.66 4.03
CA TRP A 126 -6.22 14.06 3.11
C TRP A 126 -5.99 14.46 1.65
N ARG A 127 -5.51 15.68 1.40
CA ARG A 127 -5.20 16.14 0.04
C ARG A 127 -4.18 15.22 -0.64
N PHE A 128 -3.20 14.76 0.12
CA PHE A 128 -2.21 13.79 -0.38
C PHE A 128 -2.85 12.43 -0.61
N TRP A 129 -3.65 11.95 0.33
CA TRP A 129 -4.25 10.63 0.23
C TRP A 129 -5.25 10.53 -0.91
N ASP A 130 -6.06 11.57 -1.16
CA ASP A 130 -6.95 11.63 -2.32
C ASP A 130 -6.17 11.47 -3.63
N LEU A 131 -5.05 12.16 -3.74
CA LEU A 131 -4.16 12.06 -4.89
C LEU A 131 -3.59 10.65 -5.04
N GLU A 132 -3.08 10.09 -3.94
CA GLU A 132 -2.36 8.82 -3.98
C GLU A 132 -3.26 7.60 -4.12
N VAL A 133 -4.47 7.64 -3.60
CA VAL A 133 -5.44 6.57 -3.83
C VAL A 133 -5.70 6.42 -5.32
N GLU A 134 -5.88 7.53 -6.03
CA GLU A 134 -6.07 7.52 -7.47
C GLU A 134 -4.85 6.96 -8.21
N LYS A 135 -3.66 7.43 -7.84
CA LYS A 135 -2.41 6.91 -8.43
C LYS A 135 -2.21 5.43 -8.15
N PHE A 136 -2.51 4.98 -6.94
CA PHE A 136 -2.44 3.57 -6.58
C PHE A 136 -3.38 2.73 -7.44
N MET A 137 -4.61 3.18 -7.62
CA MET A 137 -5.58 2.49 -8.46
C MET A 137 -5.11 2.39 -9.92
N ASP A 138 -4.49 3.45 -10.43
CA ASP A 138 -3.94 3.45 -11.79
C ASP A 138 -2.70 2.54 -11.91
N TRP A 139 -1.93 2.42 -10.84
CA TRP A 139 -0.72 1.57 -10.81
C TRP A 139 -1.04 0.08 -10.73
N LEU A 140 -2.18 -0.31 -10.13
CA LEU A 140 -2.51 -1.71 -9.92
C LEU A 140 -2.46 -2.54 -11.21
N PRO A 141 -1.95 -3.78 -11.15
CA PRO A 141 -1.90 -4.66 -12.33
C PRO A 141 -3.25 -5.30 -12.62
N ARG A 142 -4.27 -4.48 -12.83
CA ARG A 142 -5.65 -4.93 -13.02
C ARG A 142 -5.89 -5.39 -14.45
N GLN A 143 -6.76 -6.37 -14.58
CA GLN A 143 -7.14 -6.94 -15.87
C GLN A 143 -8.56 -6.52 -16.30
N ASP A 144 -9.21 -5.63 -15.57
CA ASP A 144 -10.55 -5.17 -15.89
C ASP A 144 -10.55 -4.15 -17.03
N ALA A 145 -11.76 -3.81 -17.52
CA ALA A 145 -11.93 -2.88 -18.64
C ALA A 145 -11.40 -1.49 -18.31
N TYR A 146 -11.47 -1.06 -17.06
CA TYR A 146 -10.97 0.24 -16.63
C TYR A 146 -9.46 0.32 -16.80
N ALA A 147 -8.75 -0.68 -16.31
CA ALA A 147 -7.29 -0.74 -16.43
C ALA A 147 -6.86 -0.78 -17.90
N SER A 148 -7.59 -1.55 -18.72
CA SER A 148 -7.30 -1.63 -20.16
C SER A 148 -7.41 -0.26 -20.83
N LYS A 149 -8.44 0.50 -20.50
CA LYS A 149 -8.62 1.85 -21.05
C LYS A 149 -7.49 2.79 -20.63
N LYS A 150 -7.08 2.74 -19.38
CA LYS A 150 -5.99 3.56 -18.87
C LYS A 150 -4.67 3.24 -19.57
N ARG A 151 -4.39 1.99 -19.83
CA ARG A 151 -3.14 1.58 -20.47
C ARG A 151 -3.05 1.95 -21.94
N LYS A 152 -4.17 2.23 -22.59
CA LYS A 152 -4.20 2.62 -24.00
C LYS A 152 -4.00 4.11 -24.23
N VAL A 153 -4.00 4.89 -23.19
CA VAL A 153 -3.84 6.36 -23.30
C VAL A 153 -2.39 6.77 -23.39
#